data_124719ca757d5f267d8f3bca7df75514
#
_entry.id   124719ca757d5f267d8f3bca7df75514
#
_cell.length_a   1.000
_cell.length_b   1.000
_cell.length_c   1.000
_cell.angle_alpha   90.00
_cell.angle_beta   90.00
_cell.angle_gamma   90.00
#
_symmetry.space_group_name_H-M   'P 1'
#
loop_
_entity.id
_entity.type
_entity.pdbx_description
1 polymer ?
#
loop_
_entity_poly.entity_id
_entity_poly.type
_entity_poly.pdbx_seq_one_letter_code
_entity_poly.pdbx_strand_id
1 'polypeptide(L)'
;MKLTKPKILITGSSRGIGAATAIKSKLEGYDVILHGRSKTKNLINISRKLESEYIYFDLRKENEIANAFKEISKLDALVNSAGINISKSFLDLTESDWKSIYAHNVFGISNVIKYALPKLKKNNISRIVNIASVKGIYSAVGRVAYASSKAALINLTTGLAKELSPNILINCVSPGFTNTDMTNNNLSNRIQKQIDSILLGRVADPSEIAEVILFLCSKKCTYITGQNIIVDGGFSIKNV
;
A
#
# COMPACT_ATOMS: atom_id res chain seq x y z
N MET A 1 0.80 -19.53 -28.26
CA MET A 1 1.07 -19.55 -26.80
C MET A 1 -0.01 -18.75 -26.10
N LYS A 2 -0.76 -19.35 -25.15
CA LYS A 2 -1.69 -18.57 -24.31
C LYS A 2 -0.85 -17.60 -23.47
N LEU A 3 -1.01 -16.31 -23.67
CA LEU A 3 -0.39 -15.28 -22.83
C LEU A 3 -0.91 -15.50 -21.40
N THR A 4 -0.03 -15.92 -20.50
CA THR A 4 -0.39 -16.04 -19.08
C THR A 4 -0.62 -14.64 -18.52
N LYS A 5 -1.78 -14.44 -17.87
CA LYS A 5 -2.09 -13.19 -17.18
C LYS A 5 -1.00 -12.86 -16.14
N PRO A 6 -0.57 -11.60 -16.04
CA PRO A 6 0.36 -11.22 -14.97
C PRO A 6 -0.31 -11.38 -13.60
N LYS A 7 0.42 -11.93 -12.63
CA LYS A 7 -0.10 -12.19 -11.27
C LYS A 7 0.35 -11.10 -10.30
N ILE A 8 -0.59 -10.53 -9.55
CA ILE A 8 -0.36 -9.45 -8.60
C ILE A 8 -0.90 -9.81 -7.21
N LEU A 9 -0.08 -9.63 -6.18
CA LEU A 9 -0.52 -9.70 -4.78
C LEU A 9 -0.74 -8.29 -4.24
N ILE A 10 -1.89 -8.05 -3.59
CA ILE A 10 -2.23 -6.76 -2.99
C ILE A 10 -2.54 -6.96 -1.51
N THR A 11 -1.66 -6.50 -0.63
CA THR A 11 -1.92 -6.58 0.81
C THR A 11 -2.97 -5.54 1.24
N GLY A 12 -3.82 -5.89 2.22
CA GLY A 12 -4.88 -4.97 2.68
C GLY A 12 -5.97 -4.70 1.65
N SER A 13 -6.25 -5.65 0.75
CA SER A 13 -7.18 -5.49 -0.36
C SER A 13 -8.65 -5.73 -0.01
N SER A 14 -9.01 -5.87 1.27
CA SER A 14 -10.40 -6.04 1.70
C SER A 14 -11.22 -4.74 1.72
N ARG A 15 -10.59 -3.57 1.64
CA ARG A 15 -11.22 -2.24 1.67
C ARG A 15 -10.27 -1.13 1.17
N GLY A 16 -10.82 0.08 1.02
CA GLY A 16 -10.06 1.30 0.71
C GLY A 16 -9.22 1.21 -0.56
N ILE A 17 -8.01 1.80 -0.53
CA ILE A 17 -7.09 1.85 -1.67
C ILE A 17 -6.73 0.44 -2.17
N GLY A 18 -6.48 -0.51 -1.25
CA GLY A 18 -6.16 -1.88 -1.64
C GLY A 18 -7.29 -2.57 -2.40
N ALA A 19 -8.54 -2.38 -1.99
CA ALA A 19 -9.70 -2.93 -2.70
C ALA A 19 -9.89 -2.27 -4.07
N ALA A 20 -9.76 -0.94 -4.16
CA ALA A 20 -9.83 -0.21 -5.42
C ALA A 20 -8.73 -0.68 -6.40
N THR A 21 -7.50 -0.86 -5.88
CA THR A 21 -6.39 -1.41 -6.67
C THR A 21 -6.70 -2.83 -7.16
N ALA A 22 -7.27 -3.68 -6.32
CA ALA A 22 -7.64 -5.05 -6.72
C ALA A 22 -8.71 -5.07 -7.82
N ILE A 23 -9.74 -4.24 -7.69
CA ILE A 23 -10.80 -4.12 -8.71
C ILE A 23 -10.21 -3.67 -10.05
N LYS A 24 -9.40 -2.61 -10.04
CA LYS A 24 -8.78 -2.11 -11.27
C LYS A 24 -7.77 -3.09 -11.86
N SER A 25 -6.97 -3.76 -11.04
CA SER A 25 -6.05 -4.82 -11.50
C SER A 25 -6.79 -5.91 -12.26
N LYS A 26 -7.95 -6.33 -11.75
CA LYS A 26 -8.76 -7.36 -12.42
C LYS A 26 -9.28 -6.89 -13.77
N LEU A 27 -9.74 -5.62 -13.86
CA LEU A 27 -10.21 -5.01 -15.11
C LEU A 27 -9.08 -4.91 -16.16
N GLU A 28 -7.85 -4.65 -15.73
CA GLU A 28 -6.66 -4.62 -16.61
C GLU A 28 -6.07 -6.00 -16.90
N GLY A 29 -6.77 -7.07 -16.52
CA GLY A 29 -6.43 -8.43 -16.91
C GLY A 29 -5.39 -9.12 -16.02
N TYR A 30 -5.12 -8.59 -14.83
CA TYR A 30 -4.27 -9.28 -13.85
C TYR A 30 -4.99 -10.47 -13.22
N ASP A 31 -4.22 -11.51 -12.89
CA ASP A 31 -4.60 -12.54 -11.94
C ASP A 31 -4.28 -12.02 -10.52
N VAL A 32 -5.33 -11.74 -9.73
CA VAL A 32 -5.21 -11.02 -8.47
C VAL A 32 -5.24 -11.97 -7.29
N ILE A 33 -4.23 -11.87 -6.40
CA ILE A 33 -4.26 -12.47 -5.08
C ILE A 33 -4.61 -11.38 -4.07
N LEU A 34 -5.73 -11.55 -3.39
CA LEU A 34 -6.20 -10.65 -2.34
C LEU A 34 -5.58 -11.01 -0.98
N HIS A 35 -5.43 -10.02 -0.10
CA HIS A 35 -4.98 -10.27 1.27
C HIS A 35 -5.75 -9.48 2.30
N GLY A 36 -6.05 -10.12 3.43
CA GLY A 36 -6.55 -9.52 4.66
C GLY A 36 -5.82 -10.04 5.89
N ARG A 37 -5.95 -9.35 7.03
CA ARG A 37 -5.35 -9.82 8.29
C ARG A 37 -5.93 -11.15 8.77
N SER A 38 -7.20 -11.40 8.44
CA SER A 38 -7.93 -12.64 8.76
C SER A 38 -9.02 -12.87 7.73
N LYS A 39 -9.65 -14.03 7.77
CA LYS A 39 -10.75 -14.41 6.86
C LYS A 39 -12.06 -13.67 7.22
N THR A 40 -12.13 -12.38 6.89
CA THR A 40 -13.30 -11.52 7.15
C THR A 40 -14.34 -11.64 6.05
N LYS A 41 -15.62 -11.27 6.38
CA LYS A 41 -16.71 -11.20 5.38
C LYS A 41 -16.33 -10.30 4.20
N ASN A 42 -15.67 -9.16 4.44
CA ASN A 42 -15.25 -8.25 3.38
C ASN A 42 -14.25 -8.89 2.42
N LEU A 43 -13.25 -9.61 2.95
CA LEU A 43 -12.27 -10.31 2.12
C LEU A 43 -12.94 -11.40 1.25
N ILE A 44 -13.85 -12.18 1.84
CA ILE A 44 -14.60 -13.21 1.12
C ILE A 44 -15.49 -12.59 0.03
N ASN A 45 -16.19 -11.51 0.35
CA ASN A 45 -17.09 -10.85 -0.60
C ASN A 45 -16.34 -10.28 -1.81
N ILE A 46 -15.22 -9.60 -1.59
CA ILE A 46 -14.42 -9.07 -2.69
C ILE A 46 -13.78 -10.21 -3.50
N SER A 47 -13.34 -11.29 -2.85
CA SER A 47 -12.82 -12.47 -3.54
C SER A 47 -13.85 -13.10 -4.47
N ARG A 48 -15.08 -13.27 -4.02
CA ARG A 48 -16.19 -13.78 -4.84
C ARG A 48 -16.51 -12.82 -6.00
N LYS A 49 -16.63 -11.51 -5.71
CA LYS A 49 -16.94 -10.49 -6.72
C LYS A 49 -15.91 -10.44 -7.84
N LEU A 50 -14.63 -10.62 -7.52
CA LEU A 50 -13.52 -10.54 -8.47
C LEU A 50 -13.10 -11.92 -9.01
N GLU A 51 -13.73 -13.00 -8.57
CA GLU A 51 -13.29 -14.37 -8.88
C GLU A 51 -11.77 -14.51 -8.69
N SER A 52 -11.28 -14.14 -7.50
CA SER A 52 -9.86 -14.02 -7.20
C SER A 52 -9.48 -14.81 -5.97
N GLU A 53 -8.30 -15.42 -5.99
CA GLU A 53 -7.71 -16.09 -4.84
C GLU A 53 -7.51 -15.10 -3.69
N TYR A 54 -7.50 -15.59 -2.46
CA TYR A 54 -7.11 -14.78 -1.31
C TYR A 54 -6.25 -15.58 -0.33
N ILE A 55 -5.38 -14.84 0.34
CA ILE A 55 -4.59 -15.32 1.48
C ILE A 55 -4.88 -14.43 2.70
N TYR A 56 -4.52 -14.89 3.88
CA TYR A 56 -4.63 -14.06 5.09
C TYR A 56 -3.46 -14.34 6.03
N PHE A 57 -2.96 -13.28 6.63
CA PHE A 57 -1.92 -13.30 7.68
C PHE A 57 -1.90 -11.96 8.42
N ASP A 58 -1.45 -11.98 9.66
CA ASP A 58 -1.14 -10.74 10.38
C ASP A 58 0.29 -10.29 10.04
N LEU A 59 0.47 -9.05 9.57
CA LEU A 59 1.78 -8.50 9.21
C LEU A 59 2.79 -8.51 10.38
N ARG A 60 2.30 -8.55 11.62
CA ARG A 60 3.16 -8.64 12.82
C ARG A 60 3.77 -10.02 13.03
N LYS A 61 3.27 -11.02 12.32
CA LYS A 61 3.62 -12.42 12.54
C LYS A 61 4.35 -12.98 11.33
N GLU A 62 5.67 -12.93 11.38
CA GLU A 62 6.53 -13.41 10.28
C GLU A 62 6.23 -14.84 9.86
N ASN A 63 5.95 -15.75 10.83
CA ASN A 63 5.63 -17.13 10.53
C ASN A 63 4.32 -17.28 9.72
N GLU A 64 3.30 -16.44 9.99
CA GLU A 64 2.07 -16.47 9.19
C GLU A 64 2.33 -15.99 7.76
N ILE A 65 3.17 -14.95 7.58
CA ILE A 65 3.61 -14.46 6.27
C ILE A 65 4.34 -15.58 5.54
N ALA A 66 5.36 -16.17 6.16
CA ALA A 66 6.16 -17.24 5.56
C ALA A 66 5.29 -18.41 5.08
N ASN A 67 4.33 -18.84 5.90
CA ASN A 67 3.41 -19.92 5.56
C ASN A 67 2.50 -19.57 4.38
N ALA A 68 1.91 -18.36 4.38
CA ALA A 68 1.05 -17.92 3.29
C ALA A 68 1.80 -17.86 1.94
N PHE A 69 3.07 -17.45 1.96
CA PHE A 69 3.88 -17.41 0.74
C PHE A 69 4.31 -18.77 0.20
N LYS A 70 4.16 -19.86 0.95
CA LYS A 70 4.40 -21.23 0.42
C LYS A 70 3.41 -21.58 -0.69
N GLU A 71 2.17 -21.10 -0.58
CA GLU A 71 1.09 -21.35 -1.54
C GLU A 71 1.23 -20.50 -2.83
N ILE A 72 2.08 -19.48 -2.83
CA ILE A 72 2.29 -18.61 -3.98
C ILE A 72 3.43 -19.17 -4.84
N SER A 73 3.13 -19.58 -6.06
CA SER A 73 4.14 -20.12 -6.99
C SER A 73 4.99 -19.03 -7.64
N LYS A 74 4.32 -17.93 -8.11
CA LYS A 74 4.97 -16.82 -8.82
C LYS A 74 4.20 -15.52 -8.62
N LEU A 75 4.89 -14.39 -8.78
CA LEU A 75 4.34 -13.05 -8.83
C LEU A 75 5.00 -12.24 -9.95
N ASP A 76 4.26 -11.33 -10.55
CA ASP A 76 4.76 -10.31 -11.46
C ASP A 76 4.79 -8.93 -10.78
N ALA A 77 3.88 -8.71 -9.82
CA ALA A 77 3.84 -7.48 -9.01
C ALA A 77 3.39 -7.74 -7.57
N LEU A 78 3.82 -6.84 -6.66
CA LEU A 78 3.41 -6.78 -5.27
C LEU A 78 2.99 -5.36 -4.92
N VAL A 79 1.81 -5.19 -4.31
CA VAL A 79 1.35 -3.92 -3.74
C VAL A 79 1.19 -4.04 -2.24
N ASN A 80 1.98 -3.30 -1.48
CA ASN A 80 1.91 -3.24 -0.02
C ASN A 80 0.99 -2.09 0.40
N SER A 81 -0.34 -2.37 0.46
CA SER A 81 -1.37 -1.40 0.86
C SER A 81 -1.86 -1.58 2.29
N ALA A 82 -1.53 -2.70 2.94
CA ALA A 82 -1.88 -2.91 4.34
C ALA A 82 -1.09 -1.99 5.26
N GLY A 83 -1.79 -1.42 6.24
CA GLY A 83 -1.18 -0.57 7.26
C GLY A 83 -2.20 -0.14 8.31
N ILE A 84 -1.71 0.38 9.42
CA ILE A 84 -2.54 0.92 10.51
C ILE A 84 -2.13 2.35 10.83
N ASN A 85 -3.04 3.06 11.48
CA ASN A 85 -2.83 4.38 12.01
C ASN A 85 -3.38 4.46 13.43
N ILE A 86 -2.58 5.00 14.35
CA ILE A 86 -2.98 5.34 15.72
C ILE A 86 -2.84 6.85 15.84
N SER A 87 -3.93 7.52 16.24
CA SER A 87 -4.00 8.96 16.38
C SER A 87 -4.06 9.32 17.87
N LYS A 88 -2.93 9.77 18.40
CA LYS A 88 -2.77 10.22 19.78
C LYS A 88 -1.82 11.40 19.85
N SER A 89 -1.90 12.23 20.90
CA SER A 89 -0.86 13.22 21.19
C SER A 89 0.46 12.51 21.47
N PHE A 90 1.58 13.20 21.33
CA PHE A 90 2.90 12.60 21.60
C PHE A 90 3.02 12.09 23.05
N LEU A 91 2.46 12.84 24.00
CA LEU A 91 2.51 12.48 25.42
C LEU A 91 1.66 11.24 25.76
N ASP A 92 0.60 10.97 24.97
CA ASP A 92 -0.30 9.83 25.17
C ASP A 92 0.16 8.57 24.42
N LEU A 93 1.18 8.67 23.56
CA LEU A 93 1.72 7.52 22.84
C LEU A 93 2.49 6.61 23.79
N THR A 94 2.04 5.38 23.89
CA THR A 94 2.70 4.32 24.64
C THR A 94 3.74 3.58 23.80
N GLU A 95 4.68 2.90 24.44
CA GLU A 95 5.62 1.99 23.77
C GLU A 95 4.88 0.92 22.93
N SER A 96 3.74 0.44 23.43
CA SER A 96 2.90 -0.53 22.71
C SER A 96 2.32 0.06 21.43
N ASP A 97 1.92 1.35 21.42
CA ASP A 97 1.46 2.02 20.20
C ASP A 97 2.58 2.10 19.15
N TRP A 98 3.78 2.51 19.56
CA TRP A 98 4.96 2.55 18.71
C TRP A 98 5.29 1.17 18.13
N LYS A 99 5.40 0.16 18.99
CA LYS A 99 5.66 -1.23 18.57
C LYS A 99 4.60 -1.72 17.57
N SER A 100 3.32 -1.45 17.83
CA SER A 100 2.23 -1.85 16.96
C SER A 100 2.32 -1.19 15.58
N ILE A 101 2.55 0.12 15.52
CA ILE A 101 2.64 0.86 14.24
C ILE A 101 3.83 0.36 13.42
N TYR A 102 5.01 0.25 14.02
CA TYR A 102 6.21 -0.17 13.31
C TYR A 102 6.16 -1.64 12.89
N ALA A 103 5.59 -2.50 13.73
CA ALA A 103 5.39 -3.91 13.39
C ALA A 103 4.50 -4.09 12.14
N HIS A 104 3.46 -3.25 11.96
CA HIS A 104 2.62 -3.31 10.77
C HIS A 104 3.23 -2.58 9.58
N ASN A 105 3.60 -1.29 9.76
CA ASN A 105 3.86 -0.38 8.66
C ASN A 105 5.29 -0.47 8.12
N VAL A 106 6.22 -1.07 8.87
CA VAL A 106 7.63 -1.18 8.51
C VAL A 106 8.07 -2.64 8.47
N PHE A 107 8.13 -3.30 9.64
CA PHE A 107 8.66 -4.67 9.71
C PHE A 107 7.81 -5.68 8.96
N GLY A 108 6.49 -5.58 9.09
CA GLY A 108 5.57 -6.47 8.36
C GLY A 108 5.69 -6.31 6.85
N ILE A 109 5.77 -5.07 6.36
CA ILE A 109 5.97 -4.81 4.92
C ILE A 109 7.33 -5.32 4.46
N SER A 110 8.40 -5.11 5.25
CA SER A 110 9.74 -5.65 4.95
C SER A 110 9.69 -7.19 4.84
N ASN A 111 9.04 -7.86 5.78
CA ASN A 111 8.88 -9.31 5.74
C ASN A 111 8.06 -9.77 4.51
N VAL A 112 6.96 -9.10 4.17
CA VAL A 112 6.19 -9.40 2.95
C VAL A 112 7.08 -9.29 1.72
N ILE A 113 7.88 -8.24 1.58
CA ILE A 113 8.83 -8.09 0.47
C ILE A 113 9.85 -9.24 0.48
N LYS A 114 10.48 -9.53 1.62
CA LYS A 114 11.45 -10.62 1.78
C LYS A 114 10.92 -11.97 1.27
N TYR A 115 9.69 -12.34 1.65
CA TYR A 115 9.08 -13.60 1.22
C TYR A 115 8.51 -13.54 -0.21
N ALA A 116 8.25 -12.36 -0.75
CA ALA A 116 7.83 -12.18 -2.14
C ALA A 116 9.00 -12.27 -3.13
N LEU A 117 10.23 -11.88 -2.76
CA LEU A 117 11.38 -11.83 -3.67
C LEU A 117 11.62 -13.16 -4.43
N PRO A 118 11.58 -14.35 -3.81
CA PRO A 118 11.74 -15.61 -4.54
C PRO A 118 10.62 -15.93 -5.51
N LYS A 119 9.44 -15.26 -5.36
CA LYS A 119 8.24 -15.47 -6.20
C LYS A 119 8.16 -14.48 -7.34
N LEU A 120 8.83 -13.33 -7.24
CA LEU A 120 8.92 -12.33 -8.30
C LEU A 120 9.79 -12.87 -9.44
N LYS A 121 9.38 -12.62 -10.67
CA LYS A 121 10.05 -13.17 -11.85
C LYS A 121 11.44 -12.55 -12.02
N LYS A 122 12.47 -13.40 -12.11
CA LYS A 122 13.85 -12.95 -12.35
C LYS A 122 14.13 -12.57 -13.81
N ASN A 123 13.42 -13.15 -14.76
CA ASN A 123 13.68 -12.97 -16.21
C ASN A 123 12.89 -11.83 -16.86
N ASN A 124 11.92 -11.25 -16.15
CA ASN A 124 11.17 -10.07 -16.54
C ASN A 124 11.25 -9.07 -15.40
N ILE A 125 11.23 -7.79 -15.72
CA ILE A 125 11.18 -6.75 -14.70
C ILE A 125 9.92 -6.91 -13.88
N SER A 126 10.07 -7.28 -12.61
CA SER A 126 8.99 -7.33 -11.62
C SER A 126 8.82 -5.98 -10.93
N ARG A 127 7.70 -5.77 -10.26
CA ARG A 127 7.36 -4.47 -9.68
C ARG A 127 6.85 -4.59 -8.25
N ILE A 128 7.30 -3.68 -7.40
CA ILE A 128 6.80 -3.54 -6.03
C ILE A 128 6.34 -2.10 -5.84
N VAL A 129 5.13 -1.92 -5.30
CA VAL A 129 4.61 -0.59 -4.93
C VAL A 129 4.23 -0.59 -3.46
N ASN A 130 4.87 0.27 -2.69
CA ASN A 130 4.58 0.48 -1.27
C ASN A 130 3.64 1.68 -1.09
N ILE A 131 2.60 1.55 -0.28
CA ILE A 131 1.70 2.66 0.02
C ILE A 131 2.16 3.35 1.31
N ALA A 132 2.80 4.51 1.12
CA ALA A 132 3.19 5.39 2.21
C ALA A 132 2.06 6.37 2.59
N SER A 133 2.37 7.64 2.67
CA SER A 133 1.43 8.74 2.92
C SER A 133 2.16 10.07 2.79
N VAL A 134 1.47 11.14 2.40
CA VAL A 134 1.99 12.51 2.53
C VAL A 134 2.40 12.83 3.97
N LYS A 135 1.83 12.15 4.97
CA LYS A 135 2.25 12.30 6.36
C LYS A 135 3.65 11.77 6.65
N GLY A 136 4.20 10.90 5.80
CA GLY A 136 5.60 10.49 5.87
C GLY A 136 6.58 11.56 5.38
N ILE A 137 6.09 12.62 4.72
CA ILE A 137 6.86 13.77 4.26
C ILE A 137 6.56 14.98 5.15
N TYR A 138 5.28 15.26 5.34
CA TYR A 138 4.76 16.38 6.15
C TYR A 138 3.99 15.81 7.33
N SER A 139 4.61 15.79 8.51
CA SER A 139 3.97 15.27 9.73
C SER A 139 2.75 16.11 10.12
N ALA A 140 1.96 15.63 11.07
CA ALA A 140 0.82 16.34 11.61
C ALA A 140 0.65 16.05 13.10
N VAL A 141 0.02 17.00 13.81
CA VAL A 141 -0.33 16.83 15.22
C VAL A 141 -1.14 15.54 15.42
N GLY A 142 -0.79 14.77 16.42
CA GLY A 142 -1.43 13.50 16.74
C GLY A 142 -1.09 12.35 15.77
N ARG A 143 -0.06 12.49 14.92
CA ARG A 143 0.32 11.50 13.91
C ARG A 143 1.79 11.10 13.95
N VAL A 144 2.55 11.49 14.96
CA VAL A 144 4.01 11.37 14.99
C VAL A 144 4.48 9.94 14.71
N ALA A 145 3.95 8.94 15.43
CA ALA A 145 4.34 7.54 15.25
C ALA A 145 3.93 6.98 13.86
N TYR A 146 2.76 7.35 13.37
CA TYR A 146 2.34 6.98 12.02
C TYR A 146 3.21 7.65 10.95
N ALA A 147 3.42 8.95 11.06
CA ALA A 147 4.20 9.74 10.12
C ALA A 147 5.64 9.22 10.01
N SER A 148 6.29 8.98 11.15
CA SER A 148 7.65 8.41 11.18
C SER A 148 7.72 7.01 10.56
N SER A 149 6.70 6.15 10.78
CA SER A 149 6.65 4.84 10.14
C SER A 149 6.50 4.92 8.62
N LYS A 150 5.76 5.92 8.11
CA LYS A 150 5.61 6.14 6.66
C LYS A 150 6.85 6.77 6.04
N ALA A 151 7.57 7.63 6.77
CA ALA A 151 8.89 8.13 6.37
C ALA A 151 9.90 6.98 6.28
N ALA A 152 9.92 6.07 7.26
CA ALA A 152 10.74 4.87 7.23
C ALA A 152 10.44 4.00 6.00
N LEU A 153 9.16 3.83 5.63
CA LEU A 153 8.75 3.06 4.45
C LEU A 153 9.22 3.72 3.14
N ILE A 154 9.18 5.05 3.05
CA ILE A 154 9.70 5.80 1.88
C ILE A 154 11.21 5.53 1.74
N ASN A 155 11.98 5.67 2.82
CA ASN A 155 13.40 5.43 2.80
C ASN A 155 13.76 3.96 2.52
N LEU A 156 13.04 3.00 3.11
CA LEU A 156 13.16 1.56 2.83
C LEU A 156 12.97 1.29 1.32
N THR A 157 12.00 1.93 0.68
CA THR A 157 11.76 1.79 -0.76
C THR A 157 12.97 2.24 -1.57
N THR A 158 13.59 3.37 -1.21
CA THR A 158 14.80 3.87 -1.87
C THR A 158 16.00 2.94 -1.67
N GLY A 159 16.18 2.41 -0.46
CA GLY A 159 17.24 1.45 -0.16
C GLY A 159 17.09 0.16 -0.98
N LEU A 160 15.89 -0.42 -0.96
CA LEU A 160 15.62 -1.65 -1.72
C LEU A 160 15.71 -1.46 -3.24
N ALA A 161 15.42 -0.25 -3.76
CA ALA A 161 15.62 0.02 -5.19
C ALA A 161 17.08 -0.13 -5.59
N LYS A 162 18.04 0.28 -4.75
CA LYS A 162 19.49 0.12 -5.00
C LYS A 162 19.90 -1.36 -4.98
N GLU A 163 19.30 -2.17 -4.10
CA GLU A 163 19.67 -3.58 -3.94
C GLU A 163 19.00 -4.49 -5.00
N LEU A 164 17.77 -4.15 -5.44
CA LEU A 164 16.96 -5.02 -6.28
C LEU A 164 17.00 -4.69 -7.77
N SER A 165 17.54 -3.52 -8.14
CA SER A 165 17.73 -3.16 -9.57
C SER A 165 18.82 -4.03 -10.22
N PRO A 166 18.71 -4.29 -11.55
CA PRO A 166 17.67 -3.83 -12.48
C PRO A 166 16.44 -4.76 -12.55
N ASN A 167 16.44 -5.87 -11.83
CA ASN A 167 15.45 -6.94 -12.00
C ASN A 167 14.08 -6.60 -11.41
N ILE A 168 14.03 -5.73 -10.37
CA ILE A 168 12.81 -5.32 -9.70
C ILE A 168 12.77 -3.80 -9.61
N LEU A 169 11.71 -3.19 -10.16
CA LEU A 169 11.41 -1.78 -9.92
C LEU A 169 10.57 -1.67 -8.66
N ILE A 170 11.04 -0.91 -7.68
CA ILE A 170 10.31 -0.67 -6.45
C ILE A 170 10.08 0.82 -6.25
N ASN A 171 8.82 1.20 -6.03
CA ASN A 171 8.42 2.58 -5.83
C ASN A 171 7.44 2.72 -4.66
N CYS A 172 7.26 3.95 -4.24
CA CYS A 172 6.32 4.32 -3.19
C CYS A 172 5.25 5.25 -3.76
N VAL A 173 4.01 5.08 -3.35
CA VAL A 173 2.93 6.05 -3.56
C VAL A 173 2.59 6.66 -2.20
N SER A 174 2.53 7.98 -2.14
CA SER A 174 2.16 8.75 -0.95
C SER A 174 0.82 9.45 -1.18
N PRO A 175 -0.31 8.80 -0.84
CA PRO A 175 -1.63 9.43 -0.98
C PRO A 175 -1.81 10.59 0.00
N GLY A 176 -2.57 11.61 -0.45
CA GLY A 176 -3.19 12.60 0.40
C GLY A 176 -4.47 12.09 1.07
N PHE A 177 -5.39 13.00 1.35
CA PHE A 177 -6.71 12.65 1.88
C PHE A 177 -7.51 11.86 0.83
N THR A 178 -7.85 10.62 1.19
CA THR A 178 -8.57 9.68 0.32
C THR A 178 -9.81 9.19 1.04
N ASN A 179 -10.94 9.11 0.36
CA ASN A 179 -12.21 8.66 0.92
C ASN A 179 -12.17 7.15 1.24
N THR A 180 -11.81 6.81 2.46
CA THR A 180 -11.71 5.44 2.96
C THR A 180 -12.25 5.36 4.39
N ASP A 181 -12.55 4.16 4.86
CA ASP A 181 -12.97 3.94 6.26
C ASP A 181 -11.97 4.49 7.29
N MET A 182 -10.69 4.56 6.92
CA MET A 182 -9.64 5.11 7.78
C MET A 182 -9.77 6.63 7.97
N THR A 183 -10.37 7.34 7.00
CA THR A 183 -10.56 8.80 7.01
C THR A 183 -11.94 9.21 7.51
N ASN A 184 -12.96 8.37 7.37
CA ASN A 184 -14.36 8.70 7.64
C ASN A 184 -14.77 8.73 9.13
N ASN A 185 -13.88 8.36 10.05
CA ASN A 185 -14.22 8.23 11.48
C ASN A 185 -14.37 9.56 12.24
N ASN A 186 -14.32 10.74 11.58
CA ASN A 186 -14.54 12.04 12.25
C ASN A 186 -15.13 13.06 11.27
N LEU A 187 -16.43 13.10 11.19
CA LEU A 187 -17.21 13.83 10.19
C LEU A 187 -17.66 15.23 10.63
N SER A 188 -17.69 16.12 9.78
CA SER A 188 -18.30 17.39 9.44
C SER A 188 -17.35 18.60 9.38
N ASN A 189 -16.86 19.14 10.48
CA ASN A 189 -16.01 20.36 10.45
C ASN A 189 -14.53 20.06 10.14
N ARG A 190 -14.07 18.83 10.40
CA ARG A 190 -12.70 18.42 10.14
C ARG A 190 -12.48 18.09 8.66
N ILE A 191 -13.50 17.56 7.99
CA ILE A 191 -13.45 17.27 6.55
C ILE A 191 -13.37 18.56 5.75
N GLN A 192 -14.17 19.58 6.09
CA GLN A 192 -14.12 20.85 5.36
C GLN A 192 -12.74 21.50 5.45
N LYS A 193 -12.12 21.56 6.63
CA LYS A 193 -10.75 22.04 6.78
C LYS A 193 -9.72 21.24 5.97
N GLN A 194 -9.93 19.93 5.82
CA GLN A 194 -9.08 19.09 4.97
C GLN A 194 -9.28 19.44 3.49
N ILE A 195 -10.53 19.57 3.05
CA ILE A 195 -10.86 19.98 1.68
C ILE A 195 -10.27 21.35 1.37
N ASP A 196 -10.41 22.31 2.29
CA ASP A 196 -9.87 23.65 2.14
C ASP A 196 -8.34 23.67 2.03
N SER A 197 -7.65 22.64 2.52
CA SER A 197 -6.19 22.50 2.41
C SER A 197 -5.73 21.79 1.12
N ILE A 198 -6.63 21.36 0.25
CA ILE A 198 -6.35 20.68 -1.01
C ILE A 198 -6.57 21.64 -2.17
N LEU A 199 -5.63 21.75 -3.12
CA LEU A 199 -5.80 22.63 -4.29
C LEU A 199 -6.97 22.21 -5.18
N LEU A 200 -7.18 20.89 -5.37
CA LEU A 200 -8.30 20.38 -6.15
C LEU A 200 -9.65 20.47 -5.43
N GLY A 201 -9.71 21.00 -4.19
CA GLY A 201 -10.95 21.28 -3.45
C GLY A 201 -11.79 20.04 -3.10
N ARG A 202 -11.20 18.85 -3.10
CA ARG A 202 -11.90 17.61 -2.73
C ARG A 202 -10.91 16.54 -2.24
N VAL A 203 -11.40 15.55 -1.51
CA VAL A 203 -10.66 14.32 -1.22
C VAL A 203 -10.60 13.42 -2.46
N ALA A 204 -9.56 12.60 -2.57
CA ALA A 204 -9.44 11.64 -3.66
C ALA A 204 -10.42 10.46 -3.47
N ASP A 205 -10.90 9.92 -4.58
CA ASP A 205 -11.47 8.58 -4.61
C ASP A 205 -10.34 7.53 -4.56
N PRO A 206 -10.49 6.40 -3.85
CA PRO A 206 -9.49 5.33 -3.83
C PRO A 206 -9.07 4.82 -5.20
N SER A 207 -9.96 4.91 -6.21
CA SER A 207 -9.66 4.52 -7.57
C SER A 207 -8.65 5.43 -8.25
N GLU A 208 -8.57 6.70 -7.89
CA GLU A 208 -7.58 7.66 -8.43
C GLU A 208 -6.16 7.29 -7.95
N ILE A 209 -6.04 6.86 -6.71
CA ILE A 209 -4.76 6.34 -6.18
C ILE A 209 -4.40 5.01 -6.86
N ALA A 210 -5.40 4.16 -7.08
CA ALA A 210 -5.20 2.87 -7.74
C ALA A 210 -4.68 3.00 -9.18
N GLU A 211 -5.05 4.04 -9.93
CA GLU A 211 -4.50 4.31 -11.28
C GLU A 211 -2.99 4.48 -11.25
N VAL A 212 -2.48 5.29 -10.33
CA VAL A 212 -1.04 5.53 -10.20
C VAL A 212 -0.32 4.24 -9.78
N ILE A 213 -0.90 3.48 -8.83
CA ILE A 213 -0.36 2.18 -8.40
C ILE A 213 -0.26 1.23 -9.59
N LEU A 214 -1.30 1.11 -10.40
CA LEU A 214 -1.32 0.21 -11.55
C LEU A 214 -0.37 0.65 -12.66
N PHE A 215 -0.25 1.95 -12.91
CA PHE A 215 0.78 2.44 -13.82
C PHE A 215 2.17 1.97 -13.36
N LEU A 216 2.51 2.14 -12.08
CA LEU A 216 3.79 1.68 -11.53
C LEU A 216 3.96 0.15 -11.56
N CYS A 217 2.87 -0.62 -11.47
CA CYS A 217 2.87 -2.08 -11.63
C CYS A 217 2.88 -2.55 -13.08
N SER A 218 2.63 -1.67 -14.05
CA SER A 218 2.44 -2.03 -15.45
C SER A 218 3.76 -2.14 -16.22
N LYS A 219 3.71 -2.78 -17.39
CA LYS A 219 4.83 -2.83 -18.34
C LYS A 219 5.18 -1.46 -18.92
N LYS A 220 4.31 -0.46 -18.79
CA LYS A 220 4.56 0.93 -19.24
C LYS A 220 5.56 1.66 -18.34
N CYS A 221 5.66 1.27 -17.06
CA CYS A 221 6.65 1.79 -16.13
C CYS A 221 7.97 1.04 -16.31
N THR A 222 8.92 1.67 -17.01
CA THR A 222 10.22 1.07 -17.37
C THR A 222 11.42 1.81 -16.81
N TYR A 223 11.25 3.08 -16.39
CA TYR A 223 12.37 3.95 -15.99
C TYR A 223 12.13 4.69 -14.66
N ILE A 224 11.19 4.17 -13.83
CA ILE A 224 10.90 4.73 -12.50
C ILE A 224 11.20 3.66 -11.46
N THR A 225 12.19 3.90 -10.60
CA THR A 225 12.51 3.06 -9.44
C THR A 225 13.05 3.91 -8.29
N GLY A 226 12.79 3.51 -7.06
CA GLY A 226 13.21 4.21 -5.85
C GLY A 226 12.46 5.52 -5.57
N GLN A 227 11.41 5.83 -6.35
CA GLN A 227 10.70 7.11 -6.25
C GLN A 227 9.52 7.04 -5.28
N ASN A 228 9.24 8.19 -4.67
CA ASN A 228 8.03 8.43 -3.89
C ASN A 228 7.10 9.35 -4.68
N ILE A 229 6.02 8.79 -5.23
CA ILE A 229 5.05 9.53 -6.03
C ILE A 229 3.95 10.07 -5.11
N ILE A 230 3.87 11.39 -4.98
CA ILE A 230 2.85 12.08 -4.19
C ILE A 230 1.57 12.17 -5.03
N VAL A 231 0.43 11.74 -4.45
CA VAL A 231 -0.90 11.78 -5.08
C VAL A 231 -1.88 12.37 -4.08
N ASP A 232 -1.94 13.70 -4.00
CA ASP A 232 -2.57 14.41 -2.89
C ASP A 232 -3.45 15.60 -3.27
N GLY A 233 -3.72 15.79 -4.57
CA GLY A 233 -4.52 16.90 -5.07
C GLY A 233 -3.92 18.29 -4.82
N GLY A 234 -2.60 18.36 -4.62
CA GLY A 234 -1.86 19.59 -4.33
C GLY A 234 -1.87 20.00 -2.85
N PHE A 235 -2.26 19.09 -1.95
CA PHE A 235 -2.21 19.36 -0.51
C PHE A 235 -0.80 19.77 -0.04
N SER A 236 0.23 19.07 -0.50
CA SER A 236 1.61 19.27 -0.05
C SER A 236 2.22 20.59 -0.53
N ILE A 237 1.71 21.20 -1.59
CA ILE A 237 2.23 22.44 -2.16
C ILE A 237 1.38 23.67 -1.87
N LYS A 238 0.18 23.52 -1.31
CA LYS A 238 -0.71 24.63 -0.98
C LYS A 238 -0.24 25.44 0.22
N ASN A 239 0.46 24.79 1.15
CA ASN A 239 0.84 25.34 2.45
C ASN A 239 2.37 25.53 2.59
N VAL A 240 3.07 25.65 1.47
CA VAL A 240 4.51 25.97 1.41
C VAL A 240 4.68 27.45 1.16
#